data_f985cb6c53aed3f66a63ef25f7059bac
#
_entry.id   f985cb6c53aed3f66a63ef25f7059bac
#
_cell.length_a   1.000
_cell.length_b   1.000
_cell.length_c   1.000
_cell.angle_alpha   90.00
_cell.angle_beta   90.00
_cell.angle_gamma   90.00
#
_symmetry.space_group_name_H-M   'P 1'
#
loop_
_entity.id
_entity.type
_entity.pdbx_description
1 polymer ?
#
loop_
_entity_poly.entity_id
_entity_poly.type
_entity_poly.pdbx_seq_one_letter_code
_entity_poly.pdbx_strand_id
1 'polypeptide(L)'
;MSASVLVGTQWGDEGKGKVTDLISGDFDVVCRYAGGANAGHTVIAGDTKLALHQVPSGVMYENTYPVIGNGCIVDPEILLGEIDMLETQGISCDALKISGNAHIVMPYHKDLDGAHEKKLGKNLIGTTKRGVGPTYMDKMNRTGLRMQDMLDEKIFRKKLDAALEYTNPILELVYGMPTYTVEQICETYLPYADRLRPYIVESSLFLNEQLEAGKNILFEGAQATMLDIDHGTYPFVTSSNCTAGGAVTGSGIGPTNIDRVLGIAKAYLTRVGSGPFPTELFDETGDLLGEVGHEYGVTTGRKRRCGWYDAVVVNYAARVNGLTDLAITKLDVLGCLPEIKVCVAYECDGKRYETVPEHQSVFYHAKPIYETLPGWECDISDVRNFYQLPREAKDYIDFLEQLAGVRISIITVGPEREQTIDRYWR
;
A
#
# COMPACT_ATOMS: atom_id res chain seq x y z
N MET A 1 -22.88 -12.03 -1.08
CA MET A 1 -22.00 -11.35 -0.08
C MET A 1 -20.59 -11.62 -0.51
N SER A 2 -19.80 -10.62 -0.74
CA SER A 2 -18.41 -10.82 -1.14
C SER A 2 -17.54 -9.77 -0.46
N ALA A 3 -16.53 -10.24 0.29
CA ALA A 3 -15.48 -9.39 0.76
C ALA A 3 -14.20 -9.75 0.00
N SER A 4 -13.68 -8.79 -0.73
CA SER A 4 -12.47 -8.93 -1.52
C SER A 4 -11.34 -8.10 -0.90
N VAL A 5 -10.12 -8.64 -0.87
CA VAL A 5 -8.93 -7.92 -0.42
C VAL A 5 -8.01 -7.69 -1.60
N LEU A 6 -7.52 -6.47 -1.77
CA LEU A 6 -6.53 -6.10 -2.77
C LEU A 6 -5.21 -5.82 -2.08
N VAL A 7 -4.14 -6.54 -2.46
CA VAL A 7 -2.80 -6.43 -1.87
C VAL A 7 -1.71 -6.25 -2.91
N GLY A 8 -0.66 -5.50 -2.59
CA GLY A 8 0.58 -5.53 -3.37
C GLY A 8 1.38 -6.80 -3.08
N THR A 9 1.98 -7.38 -4.10
CA THR A 9 2.74 -8.64 -3.97
C THR A 9 4.25 -8.46 -3.94
N GLN A 10 4.75 -7.26 -4.24
CA GLN A 10 6.17 -6.94 -4.42
C GLN A 10 6.65 -5.96 -3.32
N TRP A 11 7.30 -4.85 -3.69
CA TRP A 11 7.79 -3.81 -2.75
C TRP A 11 7.05 -2.47 -2.85
N GLY A 12 5.77 -2.49 -3.20
CA GLY A 12 4.99 -1.28 -3.44
C GLY A 12 5.11 -0.78 -4.88
N ASP A 13 4.33 0.25 -5.20
CA ASP A 13 4.29 0.87 -6.54
C ASP A 13 3.92 -0.08 -7.69
N GLU A 14 3.22 -1.18 -7.39
CA GLU A 14 2.73 -2.15 -8.38
C GLU A 14 1.58 -1.59 -9.25
N GLY A 15 1.13 -0.37 -9.04
CA GLY A 15 0.00 0.19 -9.75
C GLY A 15 -1.36 -0.16 -9.12
N LYS A 16 -1.37 -0.45 -7.81
CA LYS A 16 -2.60 -0.73 -7.04
C LYS A 16 -3.68 0.31 -7.26
N GLY A 17 -3.32 1.60 -7.25
CA GLY A 17 -4.28 2.69 -7.43
C GLY A 17 -5.12 2.57 -8.70
N LYS A 18 -4.50 2.23 -9.84
CA LYS A 18 -5.22 2.01 -11.10
C LYS A 18 -6.19 0.83 -11.01
N VAL A 19 -5.73 -0.30 -10.44
CA VAL A 19 -6.60 -1.50 -10.32
C VAL A 19 -7.71 -1.25 -9.32
N THR A 20 -7.41 -0.61 -8.18
CA THR A 20 -8.43 -0.23 -7.18
C THR A 20 -9.49 0.68 -7.81
N ASP A 21 -9.06 1.73 -8.52
CA ASP A 21 -9.98 2.62 -9.22
C ASP A 21 -10.85 1.87 -10.25
N LEU A 22 -10.25 0.95 -11.01
CA LEU A 22 -10.96 0.15 -12.00
C LEU A 22 -12.11 -0.67 -11.39
N ILE A 23 -11.86 -1.29 -10.22
CA ILE A 23 -12.80 -2.25 -9.62
C ILE A 23 -13.68 -1.65 -8.53
N SER A 24 -13.32 -0.50 -7.95
CA SER A 24 -14.05 0.09 -6.80
C SER A 24 -15.52 0.37 -7.10
N GLY A 25 -15.86 0.69 -8.34
CA GLY A 25 -17.27 0.90 -8.74
C GLY A 25 -18.15 -0.34 -8.68
N ASP A 26 -17.57 -1.53 -8.57
CA ASP A 26 -18.30 -2.80 -8.42
C ASP A 26 -18.60 -3.11 -6.93
N PHE A 27 -18.16 -2.25 -5.99
CA PHE A 27 -18.28 -2.45 -4.55
C PHE A 27 -19.11 -1.36 -3.87
N ASP A 28 -19.90 -1.74 -2.89
CA ASP A 28 -20.70 -0.82 -2.07
C ASP A 28 -19.85 -0.13 -0.98
N VAL A 29 -18.77 -0.78 -0.56
CA VAL A 29 -17.85 -0.27 0.46
C VAL A 29 -16.39 -0.46 0.01
N VAL A 30 -15.56 0.57 0.17
CA VAL A 30 -14.11 0.48 -0.02
C VAL A 30 -13.43 0.86 1.29
N CYS A 31 -12.77 -0.10 1.94
CA CYS A 31 -12.16 0.06 3.25
C CYS A 31 -10.65 -0.05 3.21
N ARG A 32 -9.95 1.00 3.63
CA ARG A 32 -8.51 0.91 3.96
C ARG A 32 -8.36 0.30 5.34
N TYR A 33 -7.52 -0.72 5.44
CA TYR A 33 -7.38 -1.49 6.67
C TYR A 33 -6.02 -1.31 7.38
N ALA A 34 -5.03 -0.72 6.73
CA ALA A 34 -3.68 -0.54 7.27
C ALA A 34 -2.96 0.66 6.65
N GLY A 35 -1.86 1.06 7.27
CA GLY A 35 -1.05 2.19 6.81
C GLY A 35 -1.61 3.54 7.26
N GLY A 36 -1.12 4.60 6.66
CA GLY A 36 -1.48 5.98 6.95
C GLY A 36 -1.13 6.89 5.79
N ALA A 37 -0.75 8.13 6.08
CA ALA A 37 -0.41 9.14 5.07
C ALA A 37 0.88 8.84 4.28
N ASN A 38 1.59 7.76 4.58
CA ASN A 38 2.75 7.29 3.81
C ASN A 38 2.37 6.59 2.50
N ALA A 39 1.11 6.18 2.34
CA ALA A 39 0.60 5.68 1.07
C ALA A 39 0.24 6.88 0.17
N GLY A 40 0.28 6.67 -1.13
CA GLY A 40 -0.22 7.64 -2.09
C GLY A 40 -0.79 6.88 -3.27
N HIS A 41 -2.08 7.12 -3.57
CA HIS A 41 -2.64 6.63 -4.81
C HIS A 41 -3.19 7.80 -5.62
N THR A 42 -2.93 7.72 -6.89
CA THR A 42 -3.53 8.65 -7.85
C THR A 42 -4.86 8.06 -8.28
N VAL A 43 -5.92 8.82 -8.10
CA VAL A 43 -7.25 8.55 -8.66
C VAL A 43 -7.54 9.58 -9.75
N ILE A 44 -8.36 9.22 -10.72
CA ILE A 44 -8.71 10.09 -11.84
C ILE A 44 -10.19 10.45 -11.73
N ALA A 45 -10.50 11.74 -11.60
CA ALA A 45 -11.85 12.30 -11.61
C ALA A 45 -12.05 13.13 -12.87
N GLY A 46 -12.69 12.56 -13.88
CA GLY A 46 -12.76 13.22 -15.20
C GLY A 46 -11.36 13.51 -15.74
N ASP A 47 -11.05 14.78 -15.99
CA ASP A 47 -9.72 15.22 -16.45
C ASP A 47 -8.73 15.51 -15.30
N THR A 48 -9.14 15.34 -14.04
CA THR A 48 -8.34 15.72 -12.88
C THR A 48 -7.68 14.50 -12.24
N LYS A 49 -6.35 14.58 -12.05
CA LYS A 49 -5.58 13.59 -11.27
C LYS A 49 -5.48 14.07 -9.82
N LEU A 50 -6.02 13.28 -8.89
CA LEU A 50 -5.96 13.54 -7.46
C LEU A 50 -5.03 12.53 -6.79
N ALA A 51 -4.14 13.02 -5.93
CA ALA A 51 -3.28 12.17 -5.10
C ALA A 51 -3.90 12.07 -3.70
N LEU A 52 -4.44 10.91 -3.37
CA LEU A 52 -5.00 10.61 -2.05
C LEU A 52 -3.98 9.84 -1.21
N HIS A 53 -3.87 10.21 0.06
CA HIS A 53 -2.97 9.54 1.00
C HIS A 53 -3.75 8.73 2.06
N GLN A 54 -4.89 9.24 2.53
CA GLN A 54 -5.68 8.61 3.59
C GLN A 54 -7.09 8.25 3.17
N VAL A 55 -7.77 9.12 2.41
CA VAL A 55 -9.13 8.85 1.92
C VAL A 55 -9.10 7.64 0.99
N PRO A 56 -9.97 6.62 1.20
CA PRO A 56 -10.06 5.46 0.30
C PRO A 56 -10.50 5.83 -1.11
N SER A 57 -10.04 5.07 -2.10
CA SER A 57 -10.35 5.32 -3.53
C SER A 57 -11.85 5.28 -3.85
N GLY A 58 -12.65 4.60 -3.02
CA GLY A 58 -14.11 4.53 -3.15
C GLY A 58 -14.83 5.87 -3.07
N VAL A 59 -14.19 6.94 -2.56
CA VAL A 59 -14.77 8.29 -2.51
C VAL A 59 -15.16 8.84 -3.88
N MET A 60 -14.57 8.30 -4.95
CA MET A 60 -14.87 8.69 -6.33
C MET A 60 -16.23 8.21 -6.86
N TYR A 61 -16.92 7.37 -6.11
CA TYR A 61 -18.17 6.73 -6.53
C TYR A 61 -19.32 7.10 -5.58
N GLU A 62 -20.38 7.74 -6.08
CA GLU A 62 -21.50 8.27 -5.27
C GLU A 62 -22.21 7.22 -4.39
N ASN A 63 -22.22 5.95 -4.84
CA ASN A 63 -22.92 4.87 -4.14
C ASN A 63 -22.00 4.00 -3.28
N THR A 64 -20.76 4.44 -3.05
CA THR A 64 -19.76 3.70 -2.30
C THR A 64 -19.46 4.38 -0.98
N TYR A 65 -19.39 3.61 0.11
CA TYR A 65 -18.92 4.09 1.40
C TYR A 65 -17.39 3.97 1.49
N PRO A 66 -16.62 5.08 1.47
CA PRO A 66 -15.21 5.03 1.81
C PRO A 66 -15.04 4.88 3.32
N VAL A 67 -14.23 3.89 3.76
CA VAL A 67 -14.04 3.57 5.18
C VAL A 67 -12.55 3.57 5.53
N ILE A 68 -12.16 4.26 6.61
CA ILE A 68 -10.85 4.16 7.23
C ILE A 68 -10.98 3.24 8.45
N GLY A 69 -10.43 2.03 8.35
CA GLY A 69 -10.51 0.99 9.37
C GLY A 69 -9.61 1.24 10.59
N ASN A 70 -9.84 0.47 11.64
CA ASN A 70 -9.10 0.58 12.90
C ASN A 70 -7.60 0.23 12.81
N GLY A 71 -7.19 -0.48 11.76
CA GLY A 71 -5.78 -0.78 11.52
C GLY A 71 -4.99 0.38 10.94
N CYS A 72 -5.66 1.39 10.39
CA CYS A 72 -5.03 2.62 9.90
C CYS A 72 -4.56 3.51 11.04
N ILE A 73 -3.62 4.39 10.71
CA ILE A 73 -3.28 5.55 11.50
C ILE A 73 -3.70 6.81 10.74
N VAL A 74 -4.31 7.75 11.44
CA VAL A 74 -4.92 8.94 10.84
C VAL A 74 -4.13 10.18 11.23
N ASP A 75 -3.69 10.93 10.24
CA ASP A 75 -3.19 12.29 10.41
C ASP A 75 -4.36 13.26 10.15
N PRO A 76 -4.95 13.89 11.18
CA PRO A 76 -6.13 14.72 11.03
C PRO A 76 -5.93 15.92 10.09
N GLU A 77 -4.74 16.52 10.11
CA GLU A 77 -4.40 17.64 9.24
C GLU A 77 -4.42 17.24 7.75
N ILE A 78 -3.76 16.13 7.43
CA ILE A 78 -3.71 15.61 6.06
C ILE A 78 -5.09 15.17 5.60
N LEU A 79 -5.82 14.46 6.46
CA LEU A 79 -7.16 13.96 6.12
C LEU A 79 -8.15 15.09 5.84
N LEU A 80 -8.15 16.14 6.67
CA LEU A 80 -9.00 17.31 6.45
C LEU A 80 -8.60 18.06 5.18
N GLY A 81 -7.30 18.17 4.89
CA GLY A 81 -6.82 18.74 3.64
C GLY A 81 -7.27 17.96 2.40
N GLU A 82 -7.34 16.64 2.47
CA GLU A 82 -7.88 15.79 1.40
C GLU A 82 -9.39 15.95 1.25
N ILE A 83 -10.14 16.02 2.35
CA ILE A 83 -11.58 16.29 2.33
C ILE A 83 -11.85 17.64 1.66
N ASP A 84 -11.17 18.72 2.09
CA ASP A 84 -11.32 20.06 1.54
C ASP A 84 -11.00 20.10 0.03
N MET A 85 -9.96 19.38 -0.38
CA MET A 85 -9.57 19.26 -1.77
C MET A 85 -10.65 18.56 -2.60
N LEU A 86 -11.18 17.44 -2.12
CA LEU A 86 -12.23 16.67 -2.80
C LEU A 86 -13.52 17.48 -2.93
N GLU A 87 -13.96 18.11 -1.85
CA GLU A 87 -15.15 18.97 -1.87
C GLU A 87 -15.02 20.14 -2.82
N THR A 88 -13.82 20.75 -2.92
CA THR A 88 -13.53 21.81 -3.90
C THR A 88 -13.68 21.32 -5.35
N GLN A 89 -13.46 20.04 -5.60
CA GLN A 89 -13.66 19.39 -6.90
C GLN A 89 -15.11 18.87 -7.09
N GLY A 90 -16.01 19.15 -6.14
CA GLY A 90 -17.41 18.72 -6.21
C GLY A 90 -17.64 17.26 -5.81
N ILE A 91 -16.63 16.62 -5.19
CA ILE A 91 -16.73 15.24 -4.71
C ILE A 91 -17.13 15.27 -3.23
N SER A 92 -18.34 14.78 -2.89
CA SER A 92 -18.83 14.74 -1.51
C SER A 92 -18.09 13.71 -0.68
N CYS A 93 -17.70 14.11 0.52
CA CYS A 93 -17.14 13.23 1.54
C CYS A 93 -18.16 12.80 2.62
N ASP A 94 -19.47 13.09 2.48
CA ASP A 94 -20.50 12.79 3.48
C ASP A 94 -20.61 11.30 3.82
N ALA A 95 -20.33 10.44 2.85
CA ALA A 95 -20.36 8.98 3.02
C ALA A 95 -19.12 8.42 3.74
N LEU A 96 -18.06 9.22 3.94
CA LEU A 96 -16.83 8.79 4.59
C LEU A 96 -17.11 8.29 6.01
N LYS A 97 -16.48 7.15 6.37
CA LYS A 97 -16.51 6.60 7.73
C LYS A 97 -15.08 6.41 8.24
N ILE A 98 -14.85 6.83 9.46
CA ILE A 98 -13.54 6.74 10.13
C ILE A 98 -13.72 5.91 11.39
N SER A 99 -12.92 4.88 11.56
CA SER A 99 -12.96 4.08 12.79
C SER A 99 -12.58 4.92 14.00
N GLY A 100 -13.44 4.97 15.01
CA GLY A 100 -13.11 5.54 16.31
C GLY A 100 -11.88 4.89 16.97
N ASN A 101 -11.55 3.65 16.59
CA ASN A 101 -10.40 2.90 17.08
C ASN A 101 -9.11 3.10 16.28
N ALA A 102 -9.12 3.84 15.16
CA ALA A 102 -7.92 4.20 14.44
C ALA A 102 -7.04 5.13 15.30
N HIS A 103 -5.72 4.96 15.23
CA HIS A 103 -4.79 5.78 16.03
C HIS A 103 -4.48 7.11 15.33
N ILE A 104 -4.24 8.14 16.13
CA ILE A 104 -3.96 9.49 15.67
C ILE A 104 -2.46 9.67 15.49
N VAL A 105 -2.04 10.21 14.36
CA VAL A 105 -0.68 10.72 14.18
C VAL A 105 -0.60 12.08 14.87
N MET A 106 0.21 12.17 15.91
CA MET A 106 0.46 13.40 16.68
C MET A 106 1.69 14.13 16.12
N PRO A 107 1.88 15.42 16.36
CA PRO A 107 3.01 16.17 15.84
C PRO A 107 4.35 15.60 16.30
N TYR A 108 4.45 15.16 17.54
CA TYR A 108 5.67 14.53 18.07
C TYR A 108 6.02 13.20 17.36
N HIS A 109 5.05 12.49 16.76
CA HIS A 109 5.35 11.31 15.95
C HIS A 109 6.13 11.67 14.67
N LYS A 110 5.76 12.79 14.01
CA LYS A 110 6.47 13.30 12.82
C LYS A 110 7.91 13.70 13.18
N ASP A 111 8.08 14.38 14.33
CA ASP A 111 9.38 14.78 14.84
C ASP A 111 10.27 13.59 15.19
N LEU A 112 9.72 12.59 15.91
CA LEU A 112 10.43 11.36 16.26
C LEU A 112 10.86 10.58 15.02
N ASP A 113 10.00 10.47 14.00
CA ASP A 113 10.32 9.79 12.73
C ASP A 113 11.51 10.46 12.04
N GLY A 114 11.47 11.79 11.93
CA GLY A 114 12.56 12.58 11.34
C GLY A 114 13.87 12.51 12.14
N ALA A 115 13.79 12.59 13.47
CA ALA A 115 14.95 12.53 14.36
C ALA A 115 15.60 11.14 14.36
N HIS A 116 14.80 10.08 14.35
CA HIS A 116 15.28 8.70 14.28
C HIS A 116 16.03 8.44 12.97
N GLU A 117 15.46 8.79 11.82
CA GLU A 117 16.11 8.67 10.51
C GLU A 117 17.45 9.44 10.48
N LYS A 118 17.47 10.67 11.02
CA LYS A 118 18.71 11.44 11.10
C LYS A 118 19.78 10.76 11.96
N LYS A 119 19.38 10.14 13.07
CA LYS A 119 20.29 9.44 14.00
C LYS A 119 20.84 8.15 13.39
N LEU A 120 20.08 7.42 12.59
CA LEU A 120 20.52 6.21 11.89
C LEU A 120 21.60 6.50 10.82
N GLY A 121 21.68 7.72 10.29
CA GLY A 121 22.70 8.14 9.36
C GLY A 121 22.79 7.25 8.13
N LYS A 122 23.90 6.50 7.97
CA LYS A 122 24.12 5.58 6.83
C LYS A 122 23.18 4.35 6.85
N ASN A 123 22.62 4.02 8.00
CA ASN A 123 21.70 2.88 8.20
C ASN A 123 20.23 3.29 8.13
N LEU A 124 19.92 4.44 7.53
CA LEU A 124 18.56 4.94 7.40
C LEU A 124 17.66 3.91 6.71
N ILE A 125 16.41 3.83 7.17
CA ILE A 125 15.38 2.97 6.59
C ILE A 125 14.82 3.63 5.31
N GLY A 126 14.79 4.95 5.26
CA GLY A 126 14.24 5.73 4.17
C GLY A 126 12.76 6.03 4.37
N THR A 127 12.34 6.33 5.60
CA THR A 127 10.95 6.63 5.95
C THR A 127 10.42 7.87 5.23
N THR A 128 9.11 8.00 5.20
CA THR A 128 8.43 9.18 4.60
C THR A 128 8.40 10.38 5.55
N LYS A 129 8.88 10.22 6.79
CA LYS A 129 8.83 11.23 7.87
C LYS A 129 7.40 11.72 8.18
N ARG A 130 6.42 10.85 7.99
CA ARG A 130 4.99 11.11 8.27
C ARG A 130 4.56 10.61 9.64
N GLY A 131 5.50 10.18 10.50
CA GLY A 131 5.23 9.71 11.85
C GLY A 131 4.59 8.31 11.91
N VAL A 132 4.64 7.54 10.81
CA VAL A 132 3.96 6.24 10.72
C VAL A 132 4.53 5.24 11.73
N GLY A 133 5.85 5.03 11.73
CA GLY A 133 6.52 4.12 12.65
C GLY A 133 6.26 4.46 14.12
N PRO A 134 6.53 5.68 14.57
CA PRO A 134 6.27 6.12 15.94
C PRO A 134 4.80 5.97 16.37
N THR A 135 3.83 6.23 15.49
CA THR A 135 2.40 6.03 15.83
C THR A 135 2.06 4.55 16.03
N TYR A 136 2.58 3.65 15.18
CA TYR A 136 2.41 2.20 15.39
C TYR A 136 3.16 1.71 16.63
N MET A 137 4.31 2.29 16.95
CA MET A 137 5.03 2.00 18.21
C MET A 137 4.13 2.33 19.42
N ASP A 138 3.53 3.51 19.45
CA ASP A 138 2.62 3.92 20.52
C ASP A 138 1.36 3.05 20.57
N LYS A 139 0.82 2.63 19.42
CA LYS A 139 -0.28 1.67 19.37
C LYS A 139 0.08 0.37 20.08
N MET A 140 1.25 -0.21 19.78
CA MET A 140 1.70 -1.47 20.37
C MET A 140 2.11 -1.31 21.84
N ASN A 141 2.66 -0.15 22.22
CA ASN A 141 2.98 0.21 23.59
C ASN A 141 1.73 0.58 24.43
N ARG A 142 0.58 0.76 23.81
CA ARG A 142 -0.71 1.12 24.41
C ARG A 142 -0.72 2.53 25.04
N THR A 143 0.11 3.41 24.47
CA THR A 143 0.18 4.83 24.83
C THR A 143 -0.48 5.74 23.79
N GLY A 144 -0.79 5.19 22.61
CA GLY A 144 -1.36 5.94 21.49
C GLY A 144 -2.78 6.45 21.76
N LEU A 145 -3.08 7.61 21.19
CA LEU A 145 -4.41 8.21 21.18
C LEU A 145 -5.20 7.70 19.96
N ARG A 146 -6.51 7.53 20.14
CA ARG A 146 -7.44 7.06 19.09
C ARG A 146 -8.38 8.17 18.65
N MET A 147 -8.96 8.05 17.47
CA MET A 147 -9.90 9.03 16.92
C MET A 147 -11.09 9.32 17.86
N GLN A 148 -11.62 8.29 18.52
CA GLN A 148 -12.68 8.48 19.51
C GLN A 148 -12.27 9.31 20.74
N ASP A 149 -11.00 9.33 21.09
CA ASP A 149 -10.53 10.07 22.27
C ASP A 149 -10.65 11.59 22.05
N MET A 150 -10.54 12.05 20.78
CA MET A 150 -10.73 13.46 20.43
C MET A 150 -12.17 13.93 20.61
N LEU A 151 -13.15 13.04 20.69
CA LEU A 151 -14.57 13.39 20.82
C LEU A 151 -14.92 13.86 22.24
N ASP A 152 -14.05 13.58 23.22
CA ASP A 152 -14.18 14.04 24.61
C ASP A 152 -12.88 14.76 25.03
N GLU A 153 -12.94 16.09 25.13
CA GLU A 153 -11.79 16.93 25.45
C GLU A 153 -11.11 16.50 26.76
N LYS A 154 -11.86 16.11 27.78
CA LYS A 154 -11.30 15.70 29.08
C LYS A 154 -10.50 14.40 28.95
N ILE A 155 -11.03 13.44 28.20
CA ILE A 155 -10.32 12.18 27.92
C ILE A 155 -9.09 12.43 27.07
N PHE A 156 -9.22 13.25 26.01
CA PHE A 156 -8.13 13.59 25.11
C PHE A 156 -6.97 14.24 25.88
N ARG A 157 -7.24 15.29 26.66
CA ARG A 157 -6.24 15.96 27.49
C ARG A 157 -5.52 15.01 28.45
N LYS A 158 -6.28 14.18 29.17
CA LYS A 158 -5.71 13.22 30.12
C LYS A 158 -4.77 12.21 29.45
N LYS A 159 -5.18 11.65 28.31
CA LYS A 159 -4.34 10.68 27.58
C LYS A 159 -3.13 11.34 26.93
N LEU A 160 -3.30 12.54 26.42
CA LEU A 160 -2.23 13.33 25.84
C LEU A 160 -1.16 13.68 26.87
N ASP A 161 -1.57 14.10 28.07
CA ASP A 161 -0.66 14.40 29.19
C ASP A 161 0.22 13.17 29.51
N ALA A 162 -0.39 12.00 29.69
CA ALA A 162 0.33 10.75 29.90
C ALA A 162 1.27 10.37 28.73
N ALA A 163 0.88 10.61 27.49
CA ALA A 163 1.72 10.37 26.33
C ALA A 163 2.92 11.32 26.28
N LEU A 164 2.72 12.59 26.65
CA LEU A 164 3.78 13.59 26.68
C LEU A 164 4.76 13.38 27.83
N GLU A 165 4.30 12.89 28.99
CA GLU A 165 5.20 12.48 30.10
C GLU A 165 6.23 11.44 29.64
N TYR A 166 5.86 10.54 28.72
CA TYR A 166 6.75 9.55 28.14
C TYR A 166 7.58 10.12 26.97
N THR A 167 6.97 10.91 26.08
CA THR A 167 7.56 11.31 24.81
C THR A 167 8.51 12.51 24.95
N ASN A 168 8.18 13.50 25.78
CA ASN A 168 8.97 14.72 25.95
C ASN A 168 10.41 14.46 26.42
N PRO A 169 10.68 13.57 27.40
CA PRO A 169 12.04 13.22 27.75
C PRO A 169 12.85 12.63 26.59
N ILE A 170 12.20 11.88 25.70
CA ILE A 170 12.87 11.30 24.51
C ILE A 170 13.23 12.42 23.52
N LEU A 171 12.31 13.34 23.25
CA LEU A 171 12.57 14.48 22.37
C LEU A 171 13.71 15.33 22.90
N GLU A 172 13.67 15.70 24.16
CA GLU A 172 14.65 16.61 24.79
C GLU A 172 16.01 15.92 25.00
N LEU A 173 16.04 14.81 25.75
CA LEU A 173 17.30 14.20 26.22
C LEU A 173 17.99 13.33 25.18
N VAL A 174 17.23 12.69 24.28
CA VAL A 174 17.79 11.79 23.27
C VAL A 174 18.06 12.50 21.95
N TYR A 175 17.18 13.43 21.57
CA TYR A 175 17.23 14.08 20.26
C TYR A 175 17.57 15.58 20.32
N GLY A 176 17.54 16.22 21.52
CA GLY A 176 17.79 17.67 21.69
C GLY A 176 16.75 18.52 20.97
N MET A 177 15.52 18.06 20.93
CA MET A 177 14.39 18.70 20.25
C MET A 177 13.47 19.40 21.26
N PRO A 178 12.68 20.40 20.83
CA PRO A 178 11.65 21.00 21.66
C PRO A 178 10.60 19.97 22.14
N THR A 179 10.08 20.21 23.33
CA THR A 179 8.98 19.43 23.92
C THR A 179 7.63 20.04 23.57
N TYR A 180 6.56 19.29 23.79
CA TYR A 180 5.19 19.72 23.59
C TYR A 180 4.46 19.90 24.91
N THR A 181 3.50 20.86 24.96
CA THR A 181 2.52 20.95 26.04
C THR A 181 1.16 20.43 25.57
N VAL A 182 0.32 20.03 26.51
CA VAL A 182 -1.06 19.60 26.25
C VAL A 182 -1.84 20.73 25.56
N GLU A 183 -1.66 21.97 25.99
CA GLU A 183 -2.35 23.14 25.45
C GLU A 183 -2.01 23.35 23.97
N GLN A 184 -0.72 23.34 23.61
CA GLN A 184 -0.28 23.54 22.23
C GLN A 184 -0.92 22.53 21.27
N ILE A 185 -0.99 21.26 21.68
CA ILE A 185 -1.60 20.23 20.84
C ILE A 185 -3.12 20.37 20.81
N CYS A 186 -3.76 20.66 21.95
CA CYS A 186 -5.21 20.82 22.01
C CYS A 186 -5.71 22.01 21.19
N GLU A 187 -4.99 23.13 21.15
CA GLU A 187 -5.32 24.28 20.31
C GLU A 187 -5.47 23.90 18.81
N THR A 188 -4.69 22.93 18.34
CA THR A 188 -4.74 22.46 16.96
C THR A 188 -5.72 21.30 16.77
N TYR A 189 -5.70 20.31 17.64
CA TYR A 189 -6.40 19.05 17.43
C TYR A 189 -7.88 19.07 17.85
N LEU A 190 -8.31 19.93 18.79
CA LEU A 190 -9.73 20.03 19.13
C LEU A 190 -10.57 20.61 17.99
N PRO A 191 -10.13 21.65 17.26
CA PRO A 191 -10.82 22.06 16.03
C PRO A 191 -10.90 20.96 14.96
N TYR A 192 -9.87 20.12 14.83
CA TYR A 192 -9.93 18.96 13.93
C TYR A 192 -10.98 17.94 14.39
N ALA A 193 -11.08 17.72 15.71
CA ALA A 193 -12.08 16.82 16.29
C ALA A 193 -13.51 17.23 15.93
N ASP A 194 -13.82 18.53 16.02
CA ASP A 194 -15.16 19.04 15.69
C ASP A 194 -15.51 18.81 14.23
N ARG A 195 -14.57 19.00 13.31
CA ARG A 195 -14.75 18.75 11.87
C ARG A 195 -14.88 17.27 11.55
N LEU A 196 -14.10 16.41 12.22
CA LEU A 196 -14.07 14.95 11.94
C LEU A 196 -15.17 14.18 12.67
N ARG A 197 -15.81 14.77 13.68
CA ARG A 197 -16.88 14.14 14.48
C ARG A 197 -17.97 13.45 13.67
N PRO A 198 -18.52 14.03 12.57
CA PRO A 198 -19.59 13.40 11.78
C PRO A 198 -19.17 12.10 11.09
N TYR A 199 -17.86 11.91 10.86
CA TYR A 199 -17.31 10.76 10.14
C TYR A 199 -16.94 9.60 11.07
N ILE A 200 -16.76 9.86 12.38
CA ILE A 200 -16.26 8.86 13.35
C ILE A 200 -17.37 7.89 13.75
N VAL A 201 -17.13 6.62 13.49
CA VAL A 201 -18.10 5.53 13.73
C VAL A 201 -17.43 4.32 14.40
N GLU A 202 -18.27 3.38 14.87
CA GLU A 202 -17.85 2.01 15.14
C GLU A 202 -17.77 1.24 13.81
N SER A 203 -16.57 1.21 13.21
CA SER A 203 -16.39 0.73 11.84
C SER A 203 -16.56 -0.77 11.68
N SER A 204 -16.23 -1.57 12.71
CA SER A 204 -16.40 -3.02 12.66
C SER A 204 -17.88 -3.40 12.61
N LEU A 205 -18.71 -2.76 13.44
CA LEU A 205 -20.16 -2.95 13.39
C LEU A 205 -20.70 -2.53 12.01
N PHE A 206 -20.36 -1.33 11.55
CA PHE A 206 -20.78 -0.83 10.24
C PHE A 206 -20.46 -1.81 9.11
N LEU A 207 -19.20 -2.31 9.04
CA LEU A 207 -18.79 -3.24 7.99
C LEU A 207 -19.52 -4.58 8.05
N ASN A 208 -19.75 -5.13 9.26
CA ASN A 208 -20.50 -6.36 9.41
C ASN A 208 -21.97 -6.20 9.04
N GLU A 209 -22.62 -5.07 9.40
CA GLU A 209 -23.98 -4.74 8.97
C GLU A 209 -24.08 -4.62 7.44
N GLN A 210 -23.08 -4.04 6.77
CA GLN A 210 -23.05 -4.01 5.30
C GLN A 210 -22.96 -5.42 4.69
N LEU A 211 -22.11 -6.29 5.25
CA LEU A 211 -22.06 -7.69 4.81
C LEU A 211 -23.39 -8.42 5.03
N GLU A 212 -24.01 -8.28 6.22
CA GLU A 212 -25.31 -8.88 6.52
C GLU A 212 -26.42 -8.36 5.59
N ALA A 213 -26.34 -7.10 5.17
CA ALA A 213 -27.23 -6.51 4.17
C ALA A 213 -26.95 -6.99 2.72
N GLY A 214 -25.99 -7.89 2.53
CA GLY A 214 -25.65 -8.45 1.21
C GLY A 214 -24.78 -7.55 0.35
N LYS A 215 -24.15 -6.53 0.93
CA LYS A 215 -23.27 -5.59 0.25
C LYS A 215 -21.89 -6.16 0.00
N ASN A 216 -21.24 -5.71 -1.07
CA ASN A 216 -19.88 -6.09 -1.43
C ASN A 216 -18.86 -5.11 -0.85
N ILE A 217 -17.80 -5.64 -0.22
CA ILE A 217 -16.74 -4.84 0.40
C ILE A 217 -15.41 -5.11 -0.28
N LEU A 218 -14.71 -4.05 -0.68
CA LEU A 218 -13.31 -4.09 -1.11
C LEU A 218 -12.41 -3.59 0.02
N PHE A 219 -11.49 -4.41 0.46
CA PHE A 219 -10.41 -4.01 1.36
C PHE A 219 -9.21 -3.55 0.53
N GLU A 220 -8.98 -2.25 0.53
CA GLU A 220 -7.90 -1.59 -0.20
C GLU A 220 -6.61 -1.64 0.60
N GLY A 221 -5.63 -2.45 0.15
CA GLY A 221 -4.32 -2.57 0.76
C GLY A 221 -3.40 -1.40 0.42
N ALA A 222 -2.56 -1.06 1.38
CA ALA A 222 -1.47 -0.09 1.21
C ALA A 222 -0.13 -0.83 1.24
N GLN A 223 0.92 -0.22 0.68
CA GLN A 223 2.26 -0.80 0.54
C GLN A 223 2.23 -2.16 -0.20
N ALA A 224 2.92 -3.19 0.30
CA ALA A 224 2.96 -4.51 -0.35
C ALA A 224 3.48 -5.59 0.60
N THR A 225 3.36 -6.86 0.21
CA THR A 225 3.77 -8.02 1.00
C THR A 225 5.23 -7.97 1.45
N MET A 226 6.15 -7.57 0.56
CA MET A 226 7.57 -7.49 0.92
C MET A 226 7.93 -6.27 1.78
N LEU A 227 6.96 -5.40 2.05
CA LEU A 227 7.05 -4.29 3.00
C LEU A 227 6.24 -4.52 4.29
N ASP A 228 5.58 -5.67 4.42
CA ASP A 228 4.83 -6.03 5.63
C ASP A 228 5.78 -6.18 6.82
N ILE A 229 5.33 -5.76 8.01
CA ILE A 229 6.17 -5.78 9.23
C ILE A 229 6.59 -7.19 9.64
N ASP A 230 5.75 -8.20 9.39
CA ASP A 230 5.99 -9.60 9.77
C ASP A 230 6.55 -10.43 8.61
N HIS A 231 6.12 -10.16 7.37
CA HIS A 231 6.41 -10.98 6.18
C HIS A 231 7.36 -10.32 5.19
N GLY A 232 7.71 -9.05 5.40
CA GLY A 232 8.57 -8.29 4.50
C GLY A 232 10.06 -8.42 4.80
N THR A 233 10.84 -7.62 4.08
CA THR A 233 12.30 -7.56 4.17
C THR A 233 12.76 -6.70 5.35
N TYR A 234 12.40 -7.10 6.56
CA TYR A 234 12.78 -6.42 7.81
C TYR A 234 14.31 -6.19 7.90
N PRO A 235 14.80 -4.99 8.32
CA PRO A 235 14.03 -3.86 8.85
C PRO A 235 13.53 -2.86 7.79
N PHE A 236 13.75 -3.10 6.50
CA PHE A 236 13.33 -2.24 5.38
C PHE A 236 11.88 -2.52 4.99
N VAL A 237 10.98 -2.22 5.90
CA VAL A 237 9.53 -2.48 5.83
C VAL A 237 8.75 -1.27 6.37
N THR A 238 7.44 -1.27 6.19
CA THR A 238 6.54 -0.38 6.92
C THR A 238 6.20 -0.98 8.29
N SER A 239 5.67 -0.18 9.21
CA SER A 239 5.25 -0.64 10.54
C SER A 239 3.82 -1.20 10.57
N SER A 240 3.24 -1.49 9.42
CA SER A 240 1.86 -1.98 9.29
C SER A 240 1.79 -3.37 8.66
N ASN A 241 0.69 -4.08 8.91
CA ASN A 241 0.40 -5.36 8.27
C ASN A 241 -0.27 -5.12 6.90
N CYS A 242 0.51 -5.31 5.85
CA CYS A 242 0.11 -5.07 4.46
C CYS A 242 -0.50 -6.29 3.78
N THR A 243 -0.38 -7.46 4.41
CA THR A 243 -0.93 -8.72 3.90
C THR A 243 -2.45 -8.79 4.04
N ALA A 244 -3.08 -9.74 3.36
CA ALA A 244 -4.53 -9.94 3.43
C ALA A 244 -5.05 -10.23 4.85
N GLY A 245 -4.22 -10.90 5.69
CA GLY A 245 -4.51 -11.08 7.11
C GLY A 245 -4.69 -9.78 7.88
N GLY A 246 -4.02 -8.71 7.44
CA GLY A 246 -4.18 -7.37 7.99
C GLY A 246 -5.57 -6.78 7.78
N ALA A 247 -6.29 -7.19 6.74
CA ALA A 247 -7.68 -6.75 6.51
C ALA A 247 -8.61 -7.22 7.61
N VAL A 248 -8.44 -8.43 8.13
CA VAL A 248 -9.22 -8.99 9.23
C VAL A 248 -9.02 -8.19 10.51
N THR A 249 -7.77 -8.00 10.92
CA THR A 249 -7.44 -7.29 12.17
C THR A 249 -7.66 -5.79 12.07
N GLY A 250 -7.47 -5.22 10.88
CA GLY A 250 -7.56 -3.77 10.63
C GLY A 250 -8.96 -3.26 10.31
N SER A 251 -9.94 -4.14 10.14
CA SER A 251 -11.33 -3.77 9.88
C SER A 251 -12.32 -4.34 10.92
N GLY A 252 -11.96 -5.46 11.56
CA GLY A 252 -12.83 -6.16 12.53
C GLY A 252 -13.87 -7.06 11.89
N ILE A 253 -13.69 -7.48 10.62
CA ILE A 253 -14.50 -8.56 10.04
C ILE A 253 -13.86 -9.93 10.32
N GLY A 254 -14.69 -10.97 10.35
CA GLY A 254 -14.22 -12.34 10.52
C GLY A 254 -13.45 -12.87 9.29
N PRO A 255 -12.42 -13.72 9.46
CA PRO A 255 -11.61 -14.22 8.34
C PRO A 255 -12.41 -15.04 7.32
N THR A 256 -13.49 -15.70 7.76
CA THR A 256 -14.38 -16.49 6.90
C THR A 256 -15.29 -15.66 6.00
N ASN A 257 -15.30 -14.34 6.16
CA ASN A 257 -16.04 -13.43 5.31
C ASN A 257 -15.23 -12.95 4.11
N ILE A 258 -13.94 -13.30 4.02
CA ILE A 258 -13.09 -12.97 2.86
C ILE A 258 -13.21 -14.09 1.85
N ASP A 259 -13.78 -13.77 0.69
CA ASP A 259 -14.03 -14.73 -0.38
C ASP A 259 -12.93 -14.68 -1.45
N ARG A 260 -12.29 -13.51 -1.62
CA ARG A 260 -11.40 -13.25 -2.72
C ARG A 260 -10.20 -12.39 -2.30
N VAL A 261 -9.00 -12.75 -2.75
CA VAL A 261 -7.78 -11.97 -2.51
C VAL A 261 -7.08 -11.74 -3.84
N LEU A 262 -7.09 -10.47 -4.29
CA LEU A 262 -6.45 -10.02 -5.53
C LEU A 262 -5.05 -9.50 -5.23
N GLY A 263 -4.03 -10.20 -5.69
CA GLY A 263 -2.65 -9.74 -5.68
C GLY A 263 -2.37 -8.81 -6.86
N ILE A 264 -1.66 -7.71 -6.62
CA ILE A 264 -1.20 -6.82 -7.70
C ILE A 264 0.30 -6.99 -7.85
N ALA A 265 0.75 -7.36 -9.04
CA ALA A 265 2.15 -7.42 -9.44
C ALA A 265 2.39 -6.53 -10.65
N LYS A 266 3.53 -5.89 -10.71
CA LYS A 266 4.00 -5.20 -11.90
C LYS A 266 4.74 -6.22 -12.79
N ALA A 267 4.65 -6.09 -14.11
CA ALA A 267 5.32 -6.98 -15.06
C ALA A 267 6.86 -7.00 -14.96
N TYR A 268 7.43 -6.08 -14.22
CA TYR A 268 8.83 -6.01 -13.76
C TYR A 268 8.84 -5.56 -12.30
N LEU A 269 9.98 -5.37 -11.68
CA LEU A 269 10.06 -4.96 -10.28
C LEU A 269 10.54 -3.52 -10.11
N THR A 270 9.98 -2.87 -9.10
CA THR A 270 10.53 -1.59 -8.61
C THR A 270 10.61 -1.60 -7.09
N ARG A 271 11.58 -0.86 -6.56
CA ARG A 271 11.71 -0.63 -5.12
C ARG A 271 12.11 0.81 -4.83
N VAL A 272 11.52 1.39 -3.79
CA VAL A 272 11.94 2.66 -3.21
C VAL A 272 12.69 2.40 -1.91
N GLY A 273 13.75 3.16 -1.65
CA GLY A 273 14.52 3.05 -0.42
C GLY A 273 15.54 1.91 -0.40
N SER A 274 16.06 1.66 0.80
CA SER A 274 17.11 0.66 1.05
C SER A 274 16.54 -0.76 1.16
N GLY A 275 17.43 -1.73 1.24
CA GLY A 275 17.10 -3.13 1.45
C GLY A 275 17.38 -4.03 0.25
N PRO A 276 17.24 -5.36 0.40
CA PRO A 276 17.58 -6.34 -0.62
C PRO A 276 16.67 -6.23 -1.84
N PHE A 277 17.26 -6.38 -3.01
CA PHE A 277 16.57 -6.42 -4.29
C PHE A 277 17.37 -7.32 -5.26
N PRO A 278 17.22 -8.64 -5.15
CA PRO A 278 18.07 -9.57 -5.88
C PRO A 278 18.08 -9.41 -7.40
N THR A 279 16.94 -8.98 -7.98
CA THR A 279 16.80 -8.80 -9.43
C THR A 279 17.07 -7.39 -9.91
N GLU A 280 17.64 -6.50 -9.06
CA GLU A 280 17.96 -5.12 -9.41
C GLU A 280 18.92 -5.04 -10.60
N LEU A 281 18.65 -4.09 -11.51
CA LEU A 281 19.43 -3.83 -12.70
C LEU A 281 20.20 -2.51 -12.57
N PHE A 282 21.49 -2.57 -12.90
CA PHE A 282 22.40 -1.43 -12.90
C PHE A 282 22.93 -1.11 -14.30
N ASP A 283 22.22 -1.59 -15.32
CA ASP A 283 22.58 -1.49 -16.73
C ASP A 283 21.54 -0.67 -17.52
N GLU A 284 21.77 -0.58 -18.83
CA GLU A 284 20.89 0.14 -19.76
C GLU A 284 19.44 -0.36 -19.72
N THR A 285 19.23 -1.65 -19.44
CA THR A 285 17.89 -2.21 -19.30
C THR A 285 17.18 -1.64 -18.07
N GLY A 286 17.86 -1.52 -16.94
CA GLY A 286 17.31 -0.90 -15.74
C GLY A 286 16.96 0.57 -15.95
N ASP A 287 17.79 1.30 -16.69
CA ASP A 287 17.50 2.69 -17.05
C ASP A 287 16.32 2.81 -17.98
N LEU A 288 16.23 1.95 -19.01
CA LEU A 288 15.12 1.91 -19.96
C LEU A 288 13.77 1.62 -19.26
N LEU A 289 13.73 0.62 -18.36
CA LEU A 289 12.54 0.33 -17.55
C LEU A 289 12.13 1.54 -16.69
N GLY A 290 13.11 2.26 -16.14
CA GLY A 290 12.89 3.48 -15.36
C GLY A 290 12.29 4.62 -16.18
N GLU A 291 12.77 4.82 -17.39
CA GLU A 291 12.33 5.89 -18.30
C GLU A 291 10.97 5.58 -18.93
N VAL A 292 10.84 4.45 -19.60
CA VAL A 292 9.58 4.04 -20.27
C VAL A 292 8.47 3.82 -19.25
N GLY A 293 8.81 3.22 -18.10
CA GLY A 293 7.88 2.99 -17.01
C GLY A 293 7.55 4.25 -16.19
N HIS A 294 8.20 5.39 -16.40
CA HIS A 294 8.07 6.61 -15.59
C HIS A 294 8.24 6.32 -14.09
N GLU A 295 9.31 5.58 -13.73
CA GLU A 295 9.50 5.06 -12.39
C GLU A 295 10.12 6.12 -11.46
N TYR A 296 9.29 7.08 -11.07
CA TYR A 296 9.60 8.13 -10.10
C TYR A 296 8.57 8.15 -8.97
N GLY A 297 9.03 8.38 -7.74
CA GLY A 297 8.14 8.45 -6.58
C GLY A 297 7.22 9.68 -6.65
N VAL A 298 5.91 9.48 -6.60
CA VAL A 298 4.90 10.55 -6.67
C VAL A 298 5.13 11.62 -5.61
N THR A 299 5.46 11.21 -4.39
CA THR A 299 5.64 12.11 -3.24
C THR A 299 7.05 12.70 -3.15
N THR A 300 8.07 11.95 -3.57
CA THR A 300 9.48 12.33 -3.34
C THR A 300 10.23 12.70 -4.61
N GLY A 301 9.68 12.41 -5.79
CA GLY A 301 10.36 12.59 -7.09
C GLY A 301 11.59 11.69 -7.27
N ARG A 302 11.91 10.80 -6.33
CA ARG A 302 13.07 9.92 -6.43
C ARG A 302 12.88 8.87 -7.51
N LYS A 303 13.93 8.62 -8.32
CA LYS A 303 13.98 7.49 -9.24
C LYS A 303 13.86 6.19 -8.42
N ARG A 304 12.97 5.30 -8.87
CA ARG A 304 12.84 3.96 -8.31
C ARG A 304 13.95 3.06 -8.84
N ARG A 305 14.43 2.16 -8.01
CA ARG A 305 15.30 1.05 -8.41
C ARG A 305 14.45 0.11 -9.26
N CYS A 306 14.94 -0.32 -10.42
CA CYS A 306 14.22 -1.21 -11.33
C CYS A 306 14.91 -2.57 -11.42
N GLY A 307 14.15 -3.62 -11.67
CA GLY A 307 14.66 -4.98 -11.80
C GLY A 307 13.72 -5.90 -12.56
N TRP A 308 14.22 -7.06 -12.95
CA TRP A 308 13.41 -8.09 -13.60
C TRP A 308 12.32 -8.64 -12.67
N TYR A 309 11.24 -9.16 -13.25
CA TYR A 309 10.18 -9.82 -12.49
C TYR A 309 10.76 -10.95 -11.64
N ASP A 310 10.34 -11.02 -10.39
CA ASP A 310 10.79 -12.01 -9.41
C ASP A 310 9.61 -12.93 -9.04
N ALA A 311 9.58 -14.09 -9.68
CA ALA A 311 8.51 -15.06 -9.45
C ALA A 311 8.62 -15.71 -8.06
N VAL A 312 9.82 -15.76 -7.46
CA VAL A 312 10.00 -16.30 -6.10
C VAL A 312 9.29 -15.41 -5.08
N VAL A 313 9.41 -14.09 -5.23
CA VAL A 313 8.72 -13.10 -4.39
C VAL A 313 7.21 -13.17 -4.59
N VAL A 314 6.74 -13.23 -5.83
CA VAL A 314 5.29 -13.27 -6.09
C VAL A 314 4.67 -14.59 -5.65
N ASN A 315 5.35 -15.73 -5.80
CA ASN A 315 4.91 -17.01 -5.26
C ASN A 315 4.84 -16.99 -3.72
N TYR A 316 5.85 -16.39 -3.06
CA TYR A 316 5.81 -16.17 -1.62
C TYR A 316 4.59 -15.31 -1.21
N ALA A 317 4.35 -14.21 -1.93
CA ALA A 317 3.20 -13.35 -1.69
C ALA A 317 1.87 -14.10 -1.92
N ALA A 318 1.79 -14.94 -2.96
CA ALA A 318 0.62 -15.77 -3.23
C ALA A 318 0.27 -16.67 -2.02
N ARG A 319 1.29 -17.30 -1.46
CA ARG A 319 1.15 -18.20 -0.31
C ARG A 319 0.73 -17.47 0.96
N VAL A 320 1.41 -16.36 1.34
CA VAL A 320 1.15 -15.69 2.62
C VAL A 320 -0.16 -14.90 2.63
N ASN A 321 -0.63 -14.49 1.45
CA ASN A 321 -1.91 -13.80 1.31
C ASN A 321 -3.07 -14.75 0.98
N GLY A 322 -2.82 -15.99 0.55
CA GLY A 322 -3.86 -16.87 0.04
C GLY A 322 -4.52 -16.30 -1.21
N LEU A 323 -3.71 -15.83 -2.18
CA LEU A 323 -4.22 -15.18 -3.39
C LEU A 323 -5.15 -16.12 -4.16
N THR A 324 -6.29 -15.59 -4.58
CA THR A 324 -7.21 -16.25 -5.51
C THR A 324 -6.98 -15.81 -6.95
N ASP A 325 -6.51 -14.58 -7.11
CA ASP A 325 -6.33 -13.91 -8.40
C ASP A 325 -5.07 -13.02 -8.38
N LEU A 326 -4.47 -12.80 -9.54
CA LEU A 326 -3.43 -11.81 -9.79
C LEU A 326 -3.87 -10.78 -10.83
N ALA A 327 -3.44 -9.54 -10.65
CA ALA A 327 -3.43 -8.51 -11.69
C ALA A 327 -1.98 -8.19 -12.05
N ILE A 328 -1.67 -8.20 -13.33
CA ILE A 328 -0.36 -7.78 -13.86
C ILE A 328 -0.50 -6.38 -14.44
N THR A 329 0.32 -5.46 -13.95
CA THR A 329 0.32 -4.07 -14.38
C THR A 329 1.55 -3.74 -15.23
N LYS A 330 1.43 -2.69 -16.06
CA LYS A 330 2.54 -2.15 -16.87
C LYS A 330 3.17 -3.19 -17.82
N LEU A 331 2.36 -4.06 -18.40
CA LEU A 331 2.86 -5.01 -19.40
C LEU A 331 3.41 -4.31 -20.64
N ASP A 332 2.81 -3.18 -21.02
CA ASP A 332 3.21 -2.29 -22.11
C ASP A 332 4.67 -1.85 -22.04
N VAL A 333 5.20 -1.63 -20.84
CA VAL A 333 6.59 -1.17 -20.64
C VAL A 333 7.63 -2.15 -21.17
N LEU A 334 7.31 -3.46 -21.14
CA LEU A 334 8.21 -4.50 -21.65
C LEU A 334 8.23 -4.60 -23.18
N GLY A 335 7.29 -3.93 -23.87
CA GLY A 335 7.14 -4.00 -25.34
C GLY A 335 8.31 -3.45 -26.15
N CYS A 336 9.28 -2.79 -25.52
CA CYS A 336 10.49 -2.32 -26.18
C CYS A 336 11.69 -3.28 -26.08
N LEU A 337 11.53 -4.42 -25.40
CA LEU A 337 12.61 -5.34 -25.10
C LEU A 337 12.59 -6.56 -26.03
N PRO A 338 13.75 -6.97 -26.61
CA PRO A 338 13.85 -8.19 -27.43
C PRO A 338 13.82 -9.47 -26.59
N GLU A 339 14.27 -9.38 -25.33
CA GLU A 339 14.32 -10.48 -24.37
C GLU A 339 13.85 -10.00 -23.00
N ILE A 340 13.11 -10.86 -22.28
CA ILE A 340 12.59 -10.60 -20.96
C ILE A 340 13.06 -11.72 -20.03
N LYS A 341 13.62 -11.35 -18.86
CA LYS A 341 14.07 -12.32 -17.87
C LYS A 341 13.12 -12.38 -16.69
N VAL A 342 12.85 -13.60 -16.21
CA VAL A 342 12.05 -13.87 -15.02
C VAL A 342 12.92 -14.63 -14.03
N CYS A 343 13.06 -14.11 -12.81
CA CYS A 343 13.76 -14.81 -11.74
C CYS A 343 12.89 -15.96 -11.22
N VAL A 344 13.39 -17.19 -11.35
CA VAL A 344 12.67 -18.42 -10.96
C VAL A 344 13.24 -19.07 -9.70
N ALA A 345 14.44 -18.70 -9.30
CA ALA A 345 15.10 -19.16 -8.07
C ALA A 345 16.25 -18.22 -7.71
N TYR A 346 16.82 -18.41 -6.53
CA TYR A 346 18.07 -17.76 -6.12
C TYR A 346 19.18 -18.77 -5.91
N GLU A 347 20.43 -18.31 -6.04
CA GLU A 347 21.63 -19.01 -5.62
C GLU A 347 22.33 -18.20 -4.53
N CYS A 348 22.72 -18.85 -3.43
CA CYS A 348 23.57 -18.28 -2.42
C CYS A 348 24.45 -19.38 -1.82
N ASP A 349 25.77 -19.16 -1.80
CA ASP A 349 26.77 -20.09 -1.26
C ASP A 349 26.64 -21.54 -1.81
N GLY A 350 26.38 -21.66 -3.10
CA GLY A 350 26.24 -22.94 -3.81
C GLY A 350 24.91 -23.67 -3.55
N LYS A 351 23.99 -23.05 -2.81
CA LYS A 351 22.65 -23.57 -2.57
C LYS A 351 21.61 -22.83 -3.39
N ARG A 352 20.69 -23.60 -4.03
CA ARG A 352 19.55 -23.10 -4.76
C ARG A 352 18.35 -22.92 -3.80
N TYR A 353 17.65 -21.80 -3.95
CA TYR A 353 16.44 -21.46 -3.20
C TYR A 353 15.29 -21.17 -4.17
N GLU A 354 14.22 -21.93 -4.07
CA GLU A 354 12.99 -21.75 -4.85
C GLU A 354 11.89 -21.00 -4.07
N THR A 355 12.21 -20.60 -2.84
CA THR A 355 11.38 -19.76 -1.98
C THR A 355 12.21 -18.62 -1.44
N VAL A 356 11.57 -17.55 -1.01
CA VAL A 356 12.26 -16.44 -0.32
C VAL A 356 13.01 -17.00 0.89
N PRO A 357 14.35 -16.82 0.95
CA PRO A 357 15.14 -17.31 2.07
C PRO A 357 14.70 -16.64 3.38
N GLU A 358 14.51 -17.44 4.43
CA GLU A 358 14.12 -16.95 5.76
C GLU A 358 15.20 -16.06 6.37
N HIS A 359 16.47 -16.44 6.18
CA HIS A 359 17.59 -15.71 6.76
C HIS A 359 17.95 -14.50 5.91
N GLN A 360 17.87 -13.32 6.52
CA GLN A 360 18.10 -12.03 5.86
C GLN A 360 19.44 -11.94 5.13
N SER A 361 20.55 -12.45 5.72
CA SER A 361 21.85 -12.38 5.06
C SER A 361 21.90 -13.22 3.79
N VAL A 362 21.18 -14.34 3.74
CA VAL A 362 21.05 -15.15 2.53
C VAL A 362 20.34 -14.36 1.44
N PHE A 363 19.23 -13.72 1.78
CA PHE A 363 18.46 -12.93 0.82
C PHE A 363 19.22 -11.71 0.30
N TYR A 364 20.04 -11.07 1.15
CA TYR A 364 20.92 -9.95 0.74
C TYR A 364 22.01 -10.34 -0.26
N HIS A 365 22.51 -11.58 -0.19
CA HIS A 365 23.57 -12.09 -1.06
C HIS A 365 23.03 -13.00 -2.17
N ALA A 366 21.70 -13.18 -2.23
CA ALA A 366 21.04 -14.00 -3.22
C ALA A 366 21.29 -13.49 -4.64
N LYS A 367 21.74 -14.39 -5.51
CA LYS A 367 21.89 -14.12 -6.93
C LYS A 367 20.71 -14.72 -7.66
N PRO A 368 20.01 -13.95 -8.50
CA PRO A 368 18.85 -14.47 -9.22
C PRO A 368 19.26 -15.48 -10.29
N ILE A 369 18.48 -16.55 -10.40
CA ILE A 369 18.52 -17.50 -11.51
C ILE A 369 17.36 -17.18 -12.43
N TYR A 370 17.69 -16.90 -13.69
CA TYR A 370 16.71 -16.43 -14.66
C TYR A 370 16.33 -17.49 -15.69
N GLU A 371 15.05 -17.50 -16.06
CA GLU A 371 14.58 -17.99 -17.35
C GLU A 371 14.44 -16.79 -18.30
N THR A 372 14.81 -16.96 -19.55
CA THR A 372 14.75 -15.91 -20.58
C THR A 372 13.66 -16.25 -21.57
N LEU A 373 12.75 -15.31 -21.80
CA LEU A 373 11.67 -15.42 -22.78
C LEU A 373 11.91 -14.37 -23.89
N PRO A 374 11.44 -14.64 -25.13
CA PRO A 374 11.44 -13.62 -26.18
C PRO A 374 10.51 -12.48 -25.81
N GLY A 375 10.93 -11.25 -26.10
CA GLY A 375 10.09 -10.06 -26.04
C GLY A 375 9.16 -9.97 -27.25
N TRP A 376 8.22 -9.06 -27.20
CA TRP A 376 7.24 -8.87 -28.30
C TRP A 376 7.50 -7.64 -29.17
N GLU A 377 8.42 -6.81 -28.82
CA GLU A 377 8.96 -5.66 -29.58
C GLU A 377 7.88 -4.83 -30.35
N CYS A 378 6.72 -4.64 -29.73
CA CYS A 378 5.67 -3.82 -30.30
C CYS A 378 4.81 -3.16 -29.21
N ASP A 379 4.12 -2.09 -29.58
CA ASP A 379 3.14 -1.43 -28.73
C ASP A 379 1.88 -2.30 -28.60
N ILE A 380 1.45 -2.50 -27.36
CA ILE A 380 0.24 -3.25 -26.99
C ILE A 380 -0.81 -2.37 -26.30
N SER A 381 -0.60 -1.07 -26.23
CA SER A 381 -1.45 -0.13 -25.48
C SER A 381 -2.90 -0.08 -25.94
N ASP A 382 -3.16 -0.44 -27.21
CA ASP A 382 -4.50 -0.49 -27.80
C ASP A 382 -5.18 -1.87 -27.69
N VAL A 383 -4.50 -2.88 -27.12
CA VAL A 383 -5.06 -4.22 -26.95
C VAL A 383 -6.08 -4.22 -25.80
N ARG A 384 -7.25 -4.77 -26.03
CA ARG A 384 -8.34 -4.86 -25.02
C ARG A 384 -8.80 -6.30 -24.75
N ASN A 385 -8.23 -7.26 -25.45
CA ASN A 385 -8.56 -8.67 -25.30
C ASN A 385 -7.30 -9.51 -25.28
N PHE A 386 -7.22 -10.47 -24.36
CA PHE A 386 -6.04 -11.34 -24.17
C PHE A 386 -5.61 -12.06 -25.46
N TYR A 387 -6.56 -12.52 -26.25
CA TYR A 387 -6.27 -13.24 -27.49
C TYR A 387 -5.64 -12.37 -28.59
N GLN A 388 -5.76 -11.04 -28.48
CA GLN A 388 -5.16 -10.07 -29.40
C GLN A 388 -3.72 -9.70 -29.03
N LEU A 389 -3.26 -10.07 -27.84
CA LEU A 389 -1.86 -9.90 -27.47
C LEU A 389 -0.92 -10.70 -28.42
N PRO A 390 0.30 -10.19 -28.68
CA PRO A 390 1.36 -10.97 -29.31
C PRO A 390 1.55 -12.32 -28.62
N ARG A 391 2.02 -13.30 -29.35
CA ARG A 391 2.23 -14.65 -28.80
C ARG A 391 3.19 -14.62 -27.62
N GLU A 392 4.28 -13.90 -27.76
CA GLU A 392 5.33 -13.75 -26.76
C GLU A 392 4.79 -13.11 -25.46
N ALA A 393 3.90 -12.11 -25.57
CA ALA A 393 3.24 -11.51 -24.42
C ALA A 393 2.26 -12.46 -23.72
N LYS A 394 1.54 -13.31 -24.49
CA LYS A 394 0.69 -14.37 -23.92
C LYS A 394 1.52 -15.43 -23.23
N ASP A 395 2.58 -15.90 -23.88
CA ASP A 395 3.49 -16.91 -23.33
C ASP A 395 4.13 -16.39 -22.03
N TYR A 396 4.47 -15.09 -21.96
CA TYR A 396 4.95 -14.43 -20.74
C TYR A 396 3.90 -14.46 -19.61
N ILE A 397 2.67 -14.04 -19.88
CA ILE A 397 1.58 -14.04 -18.88
C ILE A 397 1.28 -15.46 -18.38
N ASP A 398 1.20 -16.44 -19.29
CA ASP A 398 0.93 -17.83 -18.94
C ASP A 398 2.09 -18.44 -18.13
N PHE A 399 3.33 -18.05 -18.40
CA PHE A 399 4.49 -18.44 -17.60
C PHE A 399 4.45 -17.85 -16.18
N LEU A 400 4.10 -16.56 -16.04
CA LEU A 400 3.94 -15.95 -14.72
C LEU A 400 2.80 -16.60 -13.92
N GLU A 401 1.69 -16.93 -14.58
CA GLU A 401 0.54 -17.63 -13.98
C GLU A 401 0.97 -19.00 -13.44
N GLN A 402 1.74 -19.75 -14.23
CA GLN A 402 2.27 -21.06 -13.83
C GLN A 402 3.19 -20.94 -12.60
N LEU A 403 4.13 -19.98 -12.59
CA LEU A 403 5.08 -19.79 -11.50
C LEU A 403 4.40 -19.32 -10.20
N ALA A 404 3.41 -18.47 -10.31
CA ALA A 404 2.66 -17.99 -9.15
C ALA A 404 1.70 -19.04 -8.58
N GLY A 405 1.24 -19.99 -9.41
CA GLY A 405 0.19 -20.96 -9.06
C GLY A 405 -1.19 -20.31 -8.84
N VAL A 406 -1.38 -19.09 -9.38
CA VAL A 406 -2.59 -18.29 -9.23
C VAL A 406 -2.94 -17.66 -10.57
N ARG A 407 -4.22 -17.74 -10.96
CA ARG A 407 -4.67 -17.21 -12.26
C ARG A 407 -4.49 -15.69 -12.35
N ILE A 408 -4.10 -15.21 -13.53
CA ILE A 408 -4.00 -13.78 -13.83
C ILE A 408 -5.32 -13.31 -14.44
N SER A 409 -6.11 -12.58 -13.64
CA SER A 409 -7.46 -12.15 -13.99
C SER A 409 -7.51 -10.79 -14.67
N ILE A 410 -6.55 -9.89 -14.37
CA ILE A 410 -6.49 -8.53 -14.91
C ILE A 410 -5.08 -8.28 -15.45
N ILE A 411 -4.99 -7.63 -16.62
CA ILE A 411 -3.72 -7.20 -17.22
C ILE A 411 -3.86 -5.75 -17.64
N THR A 412 -2.92 -4.88 -17.24
CA THR A 412 -2.91 -3.51 -17.74
C THR A 412 -1.82 -3.32 -18.78
N VAL A 413 -2.20 -2.66 -19.87
CA VAL A 413 -1.38 -2.43 -21.07
C VAL A 413 -1.16 -0.93 -21.34
N GLY A 414 -1.26 -0.11 -20.31
CA GLY A 414 -1.04 1.34 -20.36
C GLY A 414 -1.58 2.04 -19.11
N PRO A 415 -1.43 3.36 -18.99
CA PRO A 415 -1.83 4.13 -17.81
C PRO A 415 -3.35 4.35 -17.68
N GLU A 416 -4.09 4.42 -18.79
CA GLU A 416 -5.50 4.78 -18.78
C GLU A 416 -6.38 3.59 -18.33
N ARG A 417 -7.59 3.92 -17.80
CA ARG A 417 -8.53 2.92 -17.28
C ARG A 417 -8.91 1.89 -18.35
N GLU A 418 -9.16 2.33 -19.59
CA GLU A 418 -9.55 1.50 -20.71
C GLU A 418 -8.40 0.61 -21.22
N GLN A 419 -7.15 0.92 -20.88
CA GLN A 419 -5.97 0.13 -21.21
C GLN A 419 -5.81 -1.04 -20.23
N THR A 420 -6.89 -1.84 -20.16
CA THR A 420 -7.01 -2.98 -19.25
C THR A 420 -7.70 -4.13 -19.96
N ILE A 421 -7.16 -5.33 -19.78
CA ILE A 421 -7.70 -6.59 -20.26
C ILE A 421 -8.25 -7.33 -19.03
N ASP A 422 -9.56 -7.55 -19.01
CA ASP A 422 -10.22 -8.39 -18.01
C ASP A 422 -10.32 -9.81 -18.59
N ARG A 423 -9.67 -10.79 -17.93
CA ARG A 423 -9.71 -12.21 -18.34
C ARG A 423 -10.74 -12.98 -17.54
N TYR A 424 -10.84 -12.72 -16.24
CA TYR A 424 -11.60 -13.57 -15.31
C TYR A 424 -12.10 -12.80 -14.07
N TRP A 425 -11.97 -11.50 -14.02
CA TRP A 425 -12.35 -10.74 -12.83
C TRP A 425 -13.87 -10.54 -12.75
N ARG A 426 -14.50 -10.13 -13.86
CA ARG A 426 -15.95 -9.91 -14.00
C ARG A 426 -16.65 -11.09 -14.63
#